data_73863463e122278962a8503e02ae758b
#
_entry.id   73863463e122278962a8503e02ae758b
#
_cell.length_a   1.000
_cell.length_b   1.000
_cell.length_c   1.000
_cell.angle_alpha   90.00
_cell.angle_beta   90.00
_cell.angle_gamma   90.00
#
_symmetry.space_group_name_H-M   'P 1'
#
loop_
_entity.id
_entity.type
_entity.pdbx_description
1 polymer ?
#
loop_
_entity_poly.entity_id
_entity_poly.type
_entity_poly.pdbx_seq_one_letter_code
_entity_poly.pdbx_strand_id
1 'polypeptide(L)'
;MKENNAARVLGFRLRQERMRRDWSQEGLCRGICAVSWLSKLEQGKADASPEVLSMLLERLELPPYDDDPALGAAVEAQYERVFSGERDWEAFTPLLGRLQSSPWAADALVLDALRRRDASDLDPAWVDCFDARQRAMYLLLKGKDMAAELLPNAFFRMQVGIDAYERGAYYDALPALEHAYRSAAEEGRPRLMLQAKLFSGNCYCNLLKFEQMERHYAVARRLAQALGAAQDLAAMEYNEASSWVECGDYARAEKFFAAFEQPGVMELHKLAICREKLGDPAGALAALDRAAGMQSDYPPTELSERMLALVRLRVEHPDYLRSEAYGRLLLESFARFRKELPSGYALFHRPWVLEWLLAHRQYKEAYALLAEDNG
;
A
#
# COMPACT_ATOMS: atom_id res chain seq x y z
N MET A 1 7.45 -32.57 -6.39
CA MET A 1 6.32 -31.92 -5.70
C MET A 1 5.54 -30.93 -6.58
N LYS A 2 6.13 -30.33 -7.63
CA LYS A 2 5.44 -29.39 -8.56
C LYS A 2 4.42 -30.09 -9.49
N GLU A 3 4.69 -31.32 -9.98
CA GLU A 3 3.80 -32.04 -10.92
C GLU A 3 2.41 -32.36 -10.33
N ASN A 4 2.34 -32.70 -9.05
CA ASN A 4 1.07 -33.06 -8.40
C ASN A 4 0.12 -31.85 -8.18
N ASN A 5 0.64 -30.62 -8.23
CA ASN A 5 -0.16 -29.42 -8.05
C ASN A 5 -0.84 -28.99 -9.38
N ALA A 6 -0.16 -29.14 -10.51
CA ALA A 6 -0.70 -28.79 -11.83
C ALA A 6 -1.97 -29.59 -12.17
N ALA A 7 -1.95 -30.91 -11.96
CA ALA A 7 -3.11 -31.76 -12.18
C ALA A 7 -4.31 -31.38 -11.27
N ARG A 8 -4.03 -31.04 -10.02
CA ARG A 8 -5.06 -30.57 -9.08
C ARG A 8 -5.68 -29.24 -9.51
N VAL A 9 -4.86 -28.29 -9.95
CA VAL A 9 -5.29 -26.96 -10.41
C VAL A 9 -6.19 -27.08 -11.64
N LEU A 10 -5.76 -27.86 -12.63
CA LEU A 10 -6.55 -28.08 -13.85
C LEU A 10 -7.84 -28.84 -13.57
N GLY A 11 -7.75 -29.91 -12.79
CA GLY A 11 -8.93 -30.69 -12.40
C GLY A 11 -9.97 -29.85 -11.65
N PHE A 12 -9.51 -29.02 -10.71
CA PHE A 12 -10.35 -28.09 -9.98
C PHE A 12 -11.01 -27.06 -10.91
N ARG A 13 -10.25 -26.51 -11.86
CA ARG A 13 -10.77 -25.55 -12.84
C ARG A 13 -11.84 -26.16 -13.73
N LEU A 14 -11.58 -27.35 -14.28
CA LEU A 14 -12.59 -28.08 -15.08
C LEU A 14 -13.88 -28.29 -14.29
N ARG A 15 -13.76 -28.70 -13.00
CA ARG A 15 -14.91 -28.86 -12.12
C ARG A 15 -15.65 -27.55 -11.88
N GLN A 16 -14.96 -26.46 -11.58
CA GLN A 16 -15.59 -25.15 -11.35
C GLN A 16 -16.39 -24.69 -12.59
N GLU A 17 -15.74 -24.74 -13.75
CA GLU A 17 -16.38 -24.26 -14.98
C GLU A 17 -17.56 -25.16 -15.39
N ARG A 18 -17.44 -26.48 -15.18
CA ARG A 18 -18.55 -27.40 -15.38
C ARG A 18 -19.73 -27.07 -14.47
N MET A 19 -19.47 -26.87 -13.17
CA MET A 19 -20.51 -26.56 -12.18
C MET A 19 -21.14 -25.19 -12.45
N ARG A 20 -20.36 -24.20 -12.87
CA ARG A 20 -20.88 -22.88 -13.26
C ARG A 20 -21.88 -22.92 -14.42
N ARG A 21 -21.76 -23.97 -15.27
CA ARG A 21 -22.67 -24.21 -16.40
C ARG A 21 -23.77 -25.22 -16.06
N ASP A 22 -23.89 -25.63 -14.80
CA ASP A 22 -24.84 -26.68 -14.36
C ASP A 22 -24.70 -28.01 -15.14
N TRP A 23 -23.51 -28.36 -15.58
CA TRP A 23 -23.25 -29.57 -16.32
C TRP A 23 -22.92 -30.76 -15.40
N SER A 24 -23.47 -31.94 -15.74
CA SER A 24 -23.05 -33.20 -15.11
C SER A 24 -21.65 -33.61 -15.60
N GLN A 25 -20.96 -34.48 -14.86
CA GLN A 25 -19.70 -35.07 -15.32
C GLN A 25 -19.90 -35.83 -16.64
N GLU A 26 -21.01 -36.54 -16.78
CA GLU A 26 -21.36 -37.24 -18.04
C GLU A 26 -21.52 -36.26 -19.21
N GLY A 27 -22.18 -35.13 -18.98
CA GLY A 27 -22.34 -34.08 -19.99
C GLY A 27 -21.00 -33.54 -20.49
N LEU A 28 -20.06 -33.31 -19.59
CA LEU A 28 -18.72 -32.80 -19.95
C LEU A 28 -17.88 -33.86 -20.66
N CYS A 29 -17.86 -35.12 -20.18
CA CYS A 29 -16.93 -36.14 -20.68
C CYS A 29 -17.45 -36.95 -21.88
N ARG A 30 -18.71 -36.79 -22.30
CA ARG A 30 -19.34 -37.58 -23.38
C ARG A 30 -18.50 -37.54 -24.67
N GLY A 31 -18.06 -38.73 -25.10
CA GLY A 31 -17.21 -38.91 -26.29
C GLY A 31 -15.77 -38.49 -26.15
N ILE A 32 -15.33 -38.07 -24.91
CA ILE A 32 -13.94 -37.71 -24.64
C ILE A 32 -13.30 -38.73 -23.72
N CYS A 33 -13.93 -39.02 -22.56
CA CYS A 33 -13.38 -39.94 -21.58
C CYS A 33 -14.49 -40.60 -20.71
N ALA A 34 -14.12 -41.57 -19.86
CA ALA A 34 -15.06 -42.18 -18.92
C ALA A 34 -15.37 -41.22 -17.74
N VAL A 35 -16.62 -41.23 -17.26
CA VAL A 35 -17.07 -40.41 -16.11
C VAL A 35 -16.22 -40.67 -14.87
N SER A 36 -15.89 -41.92 -14.57
CA SER A 36 -15.05 -42.28 -13.42
C SER A 36 -13.63 -41.70 -13.52
N TRP A 37 -13.12 -41.54 -14.72
CA TRP A 37 -11.82 -40.96 -14.97
C TRP A 37 -11.88 -39.41 -14.83
N LEU A 38 -12.91 -38.75 -15.41
CA LEU A 38 -13.14 -37.32 -15.21
C LEU A 38 -13.28 -36.99 -13.72
N SER A 39 -14.00 -37.83 -12.95
CA SER A 39 -14.14 -37.63 -11.51
C SER A 39 -12.78 -37.67 -10.79
N LYS A 40 -11.86 -38.56 -11.18
CA LYS A 40 -10.50 -38.60 -10.62
C LYS A 40 -9.68 -37.39 -11.05
N LEU A 41 -9.83 -36.92 -12.30
CA LEU A 41 -9.16 -35.74 -12.81
C LEU A 41 -9.60 -34.49 -12.04
N GLU A 42 -10.93 -34.31 -11.86
CA GLU A 42 -11.49 -33.19 -11.09
C GLU A 42 -11.08 -33.19 -9.60
N GLN A 43 -10.64 -34.35 -9.09
CA GLN A 43 -10.08 -34.51 -7.73
C GLN A 43 -8.55 -34.36 -7.69
N GLY A 44 -7.90 -34.16 -8.83
CA GLY A 44 -6.44 -34.15 -8.92
C GLY A 44 -5.76 -35.47 -8.64
N LYS A 45 -6.49 -36.58 -8.86
CA LYS A 45 -6.02 -37.96 -8.62
C LYS A 45 -5.65 -38.73 -9.92
N ALA A 46 -5.80 -38.09 -11.05
CA ALA A 46 -5.42 -38.57 -12.36
C ALA A 46 -4.87 -37.44 -13.21
N ASP A 47 -3.94 -37.78 -14.09
CA ASP A 47 -3.39 -36.91 -15.09
C ASP A 47 -4.12 -37.15 -16.42
N ALA A 48 -4.19 -36.14 -17.27
CA ALA A 48 -4.74 -36.23 -18.62
C ALA A 48 -3.68 -35.87 -19.64
N SER A 49 -3.76 -36.49 -20.83
CA SER A 49 -2.94 -36.06 -21.94
C SER A 49 -3.37 -34.64 -22.40
N PRO A 50 -2.45 -33.86 -22.99
CA PRO A 50 -2.76 -32.52 -23.51
C PRO A 50 -3.96 -32.52 -24.47
N GLU A 51 -4.12 -33.58 -25.28
CA GLU A 51 -5.23 -33.73 -26.23
C GLU A 51 -6.57 -33.83 -25.49
N VAL A 52 -6.65 -34.70 -24.47
CA VAL A 52 -7.88 -34.88 -23.68
C VAL A 52 -8.21 -33.61 -22.89
N LEU A 53 -7.21 -32.94 -22.32
CA LEU A 53 -7.38 -31.65 -21.65
C LEU A 53 -7.92 -30.60 -22.62
N SER A 54 -7.34 -30.48 -23.81
CA SER A 54 -7.79 -29.54 -24.84
C SER A 54 -9.23 -29.80 -25.25
N MET A 55 -9.66 -31.07 -25.45
CA MET A 55 -11.06 -31.41 -25.77
C MET A 55 -12.03 -31.05 -24.65
N LEU A 56 -11.65 -31.22 -23.37
CA LEU A 56 -12.48 -30.84 -22.22
C LEU A 56 -12.59 -29.33 -22.08
N LEU A 57 -11.47 -28.61 -22.26
CA LEU A 57 -11.42 -27.14 -22.22
C LEU A 57 -12.21 -26.53 -23.36
N GLU A 58 -12.06 -27.02 -24.60
CA GLU A 58 -12.82 -26.56 -25.76
C GLU A 58 -14.33 -26.70 -25.53
N ARG A 59 -14.78 -27.87 -24.98
CA ARG A 59 -16.19 -28.08 -24.64
C ARG A 59 -16.71 -27.11 -23.61
N LEU A 60 -15.84 -26.63 -22.69
CA LEU A 60 -16.13 -25.61 -21.70
C LEU A 60 -15.90 -24.18 -22.24
N GLU A 61 -15.63 -24.02 -23.53
CA GLU A 61 -15.33 -22.72 -24.16
C GLU A 61 -14.19 -21.97 -23.45
N LEU A 62 -13.22 -22.73 -22.94
CA LEU A 62 -12.01 -22.20 -22.31
C LEU A 62 -10.86 -22.15 -23.32
N PRO A 63 -9.83 -21.32 -23.09
CA PRO A 63 -8.63 -21.36 -23.90
C PRO A 63 -8.02 -22.75 -23.95
N PRO A 64 -7.36 -23.15 -25.08
CA PRO A 64 -6.71 -24.45 -25.19
C PRO A 64 -5.64 -24.64 -24.11
N TYR A 65 -5.39 -25.89 -23.77
CA TYR A 65 -4.33 -26.23 -22.82
C TYR A 65 -2.96 -25.80 -23.33
N ASP A 66 -2.21 -25.12 -22.49
CA ASP A 66 -0.91 -24.56 -22.83
C ASP A 66 0.10 -24.90 -21.73
N ASP A 67 0.97 -25.86 -22.00
CA ASP A 67 2.03 -26.32 -21.10
C ASP A 67 3.42 -25.83 -21.51
N ASP A 68 3.50 -24.77 -22.34
CA ASP A 68 4.75 -24.17 -22.77
C ASP A 68 5.62 -23.83 -21.55
N PRO A 69 6.81 -24.44 -21.40
CA PRO A 69 7.71 -24.16 -20.27
C PRO A 69 8.07 -22.70 -20.11
N ALA A 70 7.99 -21.91 -21.19
CA ALA A 70 8.24 -20.46 -21.14
C ALA A 70 7.23 -19.73 -20.24
N LEU A 71 5.98 -20.22 -20.13
CA LEU A 71 4.98 -19.68 -19.20
C LEU A 71 5.40 -19.88 -17.74
N GLY A 72 5.92 -21.10 -17.43
CA GLY A 72 6.44 -21.38 -16.09
C GLY A 72 7.63 -20.51 -15.71
N ALA A 73 8.55 -20.29 -16.67
CA ALA A 73 9.68 -19.39 -16.46
C ALA A 73 9.20 -17.93 -16.22
N ALA A 74 8.20 -17.48 -16.96
CA ALA A 74 7.62 -16.14 -16.78
C ALA A 74 6.93 -15.98 -15.40
N VAL A 75 6.23 -17.01 -14.93
CA VAL A 75 5.64 -17.05 -13.58
C VAL A 75 6.70 -16.94 -12.49
N GLU A 76 7.76 -17.73 -12.58
CA GLU A 76 8.86 -17.68 -11.60
C GLU A 76 9.57 -16.32 -11.63
N ALA A 77 9.81 -15.76 -12.81
CA ALA A 77 10.38 -14.42 -12.95
C ALA A 77 9.48 -13.34 -12.32
N GLN A 78 8.15 -13.47 -12.46
CA GLN A 78 7.23 -12.53 -11.85
C GLN A 78 7.19 -12.63 -10.32
N TYR A 79 7.24 -13.84 -9.76
CA TYR A 79 7.39 -13.99 -8.30
C TYR A 79 8.70 -13.40 -7.78
N GLU A 80 9.79 -13.60 -8.52
CA GLU A 80 11.08 -13.05 -8.15
C GLU A 80 11.05 -11.51 -8.11
N ARG A 81 10.42 -10.87 -9.09
CA ARG A 81 10.20 -9.41 -9.10
C ARG A 81 9.36 -8.96 -7.89
N VAL A 82 8.24 -9.63 -7.63
CA VAL A 82 7.38 -9.32 -6.48
C VAL A 82 8.15 -9.46 -5.16
N PHE A 83 8.88 -10.56 -4.98
CA PHE A 83 9.67 -10.79 -3.77
C PHE A 83 10.90 -9.89 -3.64
N SER A 84 11.33 -9.27 -4.74
CA SER A 84 12.34 -8.21 -4.73
C SER A 84 11.77 -6.82 -4.44
N GLY A 85 10.45 -6.69 -4.28
CA GLY A 85 9.76 -5.42 -4.05
C GLY A 85 9.48 -4.62 -5.32
N GLU A 86 9.60 -5.26 -6.50
CA GLU A 86 9.28 -4.63 -7.78
C GLU A 86 7.79 -4.76 -8.09
N ARG A 87 7.24 -3.75 -8.78
CA ARG A 87 5.82 -3.70 -9.17
C ARG A 87 5.66 -3.58 -10.69
N ASP A 88 6.58 -4.18 -11.42
CA ASP A 88 6.52 -4.24 -12.88
C ASP A 88 5.72 -5.48 -13.33
N TRP A 89 4.64 -5.24 -14.09
CA TRP A 89 3.71 -6.24 -14.59
C TRP A 89 3.64 -6.26 -16.12
N GLU A 90 4.42 -5.42 -16.79
CA GLU A 90 4.34 -5.22 -18.25
C GLU A 90 4.54 -6.53 -19.02
N ALA A 91 5.59 -7.26 -18.69
CA ALA A 91 5.91 -8.53 -19.34
C ALA A 91 4.94 -9.67 -18.97
N PHE A 92 4.31 -9.62 -17.78
CA PHE A 92 3.45 -10.69 -17.27
C PHE A 92 1.99 -10.56 -17.72
N THR A 93 1.46 -9.34 -17.78
CA THR A 93 0.04 -9.09 -18.08
C THR A 93 -0.44 -9.73 -19.39
N PRO A 94 0.30 -9.68 -20.51
CA PRO A 94 -0.14 -10.31 -21.77
C PRO A 94 -0.26 -11.84 -21.71
N LEU A 95 0.42 -12.48 -20.75
CA LEU A 95 0.44 -13.94 -20.59
C LEU A 95 -0.77 -14.48 -19.81
N LEU A 96 -1.52 -13.62 -19.12
CA LEU A 96 -2.63 -14.04 -18.25
C LEU A 96 -3.67 -14.90 -18.97
N GLY A 97 -4.00 -14.58 -20.24
CA GLY A 97 -4.95 -15.35 -21.04
C GLY A 97 -4.49 -16.80 -21.28
N ARG A 98 -3.21 -16.99 -21.61
CA ARG A 98 -2.59 -18.32 -21.81
C ARG A 98 -2.47 -19.09 -20.51
N LEU A 99 -2.06 -18.42 -19.43
CA LEU A 99 -1.89 -19.01 -18.11
C LEU A 99 -3.16 -19.58 -17.51
N GLN A 100 -4.33 -19.06 -17.88
CA GLN A 100 -5.61 -19.57 -17.38
C GLN A 100 -5.89 -21.03 -17.67
N SER A 101 -5.38 -21.59 -18.76
CA SER A 101 -5.53 -23.00 -19.14
C SER A 101 -4.19 -23.75 -19.13
N SER A 102 -3.32 -23.41 -18.20
CA SER A 102 -1.97 -23.95 -18.04
C SER A 102 -1.78 -24.60 -16.66
N PRO A 103 -0.69 -25.32 -16.45
CA PRO A 103 -0.29 -25.82 -15.13
C PRO A 103 -0.12 -24.71 -14.07
N TRP A 104 0.02 -23.46 -14.49
CA TRP A 104 0.25 -22.28 -13.64
C TRP A 104 -1.00 -21.42 -13.44
N ALA A 105 -2.19 -21.95 -13.71
CA ALA A 105 -3.45 -21.19 -13.59
C ALA A 105 -3.68 -20.64 -12.17
N ALA A 106 -3.27 -21.37 -11.12
CA ALA A 106 -3.35 -20.88 -9.74
C ALA A 106 -2.40 -19.72 -9.47
N ASP A 107 -1.19 -19.75 -10.02
CA ASP A 107 -0.21 -18.65 -9.94
C ASP A 107 -0.73 -17.40 -10.65
N ALA A 108 -1.31 -17.61 -11.85
CA ALA A 108 -1.91 -16.50 -12.60
C ALA A 108 -3.02 -15.80 -11.81
N LEU A 109 -3.87 -16.57 -11.13
CA LEU A 109 -4.96 -16.03 -10.30
C LEU A 109 -4.42 -15.18 -9.15
N VAL A 110 -3.48 -15.68 -8.37
CA VAL A 110 -2.97 -14.94 -7.20
C VAL A 110 -2.10 -13.76 -7.60
N LEU A 111 -1.31 -13.87 -8.68
CA LEU A 111 -0.48 -12.77 -9.19
C LEU A 111 -1.34 -11.68 -9.84
N ASP A 112 -2.40 -12.03 -10.57
CA ASP A 112 -3.32 -11.02 -11.13
C ASP A 112 -4.11 -10.30 -10.04
N ALA A 113 -4.55 -11.01 -9.00
CA ALA A 113 -5.19 -10.40 -7.85
C ALA A 113 -4.23 -9.43 -7.12
N LEU A 114 -2.94 -9.80 -6.97
CA LEU A 114 -1.93 -8.92 -6.41
C LEU A 114 -1.70 -7.67 -7.29
N ARG A 115 -1.62 -7.85 -8.61
CA ARG A 115 -1.50 -6.75 -9.58
C ARG A 115 -2.64 -5.74 -9.45
N ARG A 116 -3.88 -6.23 -9.36
CA ARG A 116 -5.09 -5.42 -9.21
C ARG A 116 -5.29 -4.89 -7.79
N ARG A 117 -4.56 -5.41 -6.81
CA ARG A 117 -4.80 -5.21 -5.36
C ARG A 117 -6.23 -5.55 -4.94
N ASP A 118 -6.81 -6.53 -5.60
CA ASP A 118 -8.17 -6.97 -5.37
C ASP A 118 -8.25 -8.50 -5.45
N ALA A 119 -8.73 -9.10 -4.37
CA ALA A 119 -8.94 -10.54 -4.24
C ALA A 119 -10.44 -10.90 -4.15
N SER A 120 -11.34 -9.98 -4.51
CA SER A 120 -12.80 -10.20 -4.44
C SER A 120 -13.22 -11.39 -5.32
N ASP A 121 -12.60 -11.54 -6.49
CA ASP A 121 -12.89 -12.61 -7.46
C ASP A 121 -12.22 -13.95 -7.11
N LEU A 122 -11.34 -14.00 -6.10
CA LEU A 122 -10.71 -15.25 -5.68
C LEU A 122 -11.68 -16.11 -4.87
N ASP A 123 -12.26 -17.11 -5.54
CA ASP A 123 -13.11 -18.13 -4.89
C ASP A 123 -12.31 -18.85 -3.80
N PRO A 124 -12.77 -18.85 -2.54
CA PRO A 124 -12.11 -19.58 -1.44
C PRO A 124 -11.83 -21.05 -1.72
N ALA A 125 -12.61 -21.69 -2.60
CA ALA A 125 -12.41 -23.09 -2.98
C ALA A 125 -11.07 -23.33 -3.70
N TRP A 126 -10.44 -22.31 -4.29
CA TRP A 126 -9.09 -22.44 -4.85
C TRP A 126 -8.00 -22.72 -3.80
N VAL A 127 -8.23 -22.31 -2.54
CA VAL A 127 -7.23 -22.44 -1.46
C VAL A 127 -6.80 -23.89 -1.24
N ASP A 128 -7.70 -24.86 -1.48
CA ASP A 128 -7.38 -26.29 -1.37
C ASP A 128 -6.38 -26.77 -2.45
N CYS A 129 -6.30 -26.04 -3.57
CA CYS A 129 -5.37 -26.35 -4.66
C CYS A 129 -4.06 -25.55 -4.56
N PHE A 130 -3.98 -24.55 -3.68
CA PHE A 130 -2.81 -23.70 -3.56
C PHE A 130 -1.62 -24.38 -2.88
N ASP A 131 -0.43 -24.17 -3.42
CA ASP A 131 0.81 -24.46 -2.71
C ASP A 131 1.08 -23.44 -1.59
N ALA A 132 2.18 -23.58 -0.86
CA ALA A 132 2.52 -22.67 0.24
C ALA A 132 2.68 -21.22 -0.22
N ARG A 133 3.28 -21.00 -1.40
CA ARG A 133 3.52 -19.68 -1.98
C ARG A 133 2.22 -18.99 -2.39
N GLN A 134 1.38 -19.70 -3.14
CA GLN A 134 0.07 -19.20 -3.57
C GLN A 134 -0.84 -18.93 -2.37
N ARG A 135 -0.80 -19.81 -1.35
CA ARG A 135 -1.57 -19.64 -0.11
C ARG A 135 -1.10 -18.43 0.70
N ALA A 136 0.22 -18.20 0.81
CA ALA A 136 0.76 -17.02 1.47
C ALA A 136 0.31 -15.73 0.77
N MET A 137 0.35 -15.69 -0.58
CA MET A 137 -0.16 -14.56 -1.36
C MET A 137 -1.66 -14.34 -1.17
N TYR A 138 -2.45 -15.40 -1.16
CA TYR A 138 -3.88 -15.32 -0.88
C TYR A 138 -4.16 -14.75 0.51
N LEU A 139 -3.45 -15.21 1.54
CA LEU A 139 -3.59 -14.70 2.91
C LEU A 139 -3.24 -13.22 3.00
N LEU A 140 -2.15 -12.81 2.35
CA LEU A 140 -1.75 -11.40 2.25
C LEU A 140 -2.88 -10.55 1.64
N LEU A 141 -3.45 -10.98 0.51
CA LEU A 141 -4.53 -10.27 -0.18
C LEU A 141 -5.83 -10.21 0.63
N LYS A 142 -6.06 -11.16 1.53
CA LYS A 142 -7.21 -11.15 2.46
C LYS A 142 -6.92 -10.43 3.79
N GLY A 143 -5.79 -9.72 3.90
CA GLY A 143 -5.42 -8.98 5.11
C GLY A 143 -5.18 -9.86 6.32
N LYS A 144 -4.60 -11.05 6.15
CA LYS A 144 -4.32 -11.99 7.23
C LYS A 144 -2.82 -12.03 7.53
N ASP A 145 -2.46 -11.78 8.77
CA ASP A 145 -1.08 -11.72 9.27
C ASP A 145 -0.29 -13.03 9.12
N MET A 146 -0.99 -14.16 8.96
CA MET A 146 -0.39 -15.48 8.85
C MET A 146 0.44 -15.73 7.59
N ALA A 147 0.44 -14.82 6.61
CA ALA A 147 1.21 -14.98 5.38
C ALA A 147 2.73 -15.08 5.64
N ALA A 148 3.25 -14.25 6.55
CA ALA A 148 4.67 -14.25 6.93
C ALA A 148 5.08 -15.48 7.76
N GLU A 149 4.15 -16.11 8.49
CA GLU A 149 4.39 -17.37 9.20
C GLU A 149 4.48 -18.56 8.23
N LEU A 150 3.64 -18.55 7.19
CA LEU A 150 3.60 -19.60 6.19
C LEU A 150 4.80 -19.56 5.24
N LEU A 151 5.25 -18.35 4.86
CA LEU A 151 6.39 -18.14 3.98
C LEU A 151 7.26 -16.99 4.51
N PRO A 152 8.22 -17.26 5.43
CA PRO A 152 8.96 -16.26 6.18
C PRO A 152 10.13 -15.66 5.38
N ASN A 153 9.85 -15.05 4.22
CA ASN A 153 10.83 -14.30 3.44
C ASN A 153 10.73 -12.78 3.72
N ALA A 154 11.70 -12.02 3.23
CA ALA A 154 11.78 -10.57 3.42
C ALA A 154 10.52 -9.84 2.92
N PHE A 155 9.94 -10.28 1.80
CA PHE A 155 8.74 -9.65 1.22
C PHE A 155 7.54 -9.73 2.17
N PHE A 156 7.19 -10.92 2.68
CA PHE A 156 6.03 -11.06 3.60
C PHE A 156 6.26 -10.38 4.94
N ARG A 157 7.51 -10.41 5.46
CA ARG A 157 7.88 -9.65 6.65
C ARG A 157 7.73 -8.14 6.45
N MET A 158 8.06 -7.65 5.26
CA MET A 158 7.86 -6.24 4.90
C MET A 158 6.37 -5.88 4.89
N GLN A 159 5.49 -6.76 4.39
CA GLN A 159 4.05 -6.52 4.40
C GLN A 159 3.47 -6.38 5.82
N VAL A 160 3.97 -7.15 6.78
CA VAL A 160 3.57 -7.00 8.20
C VAL A 160 3.91 -5.60 8.72
N GLY A 161 5.12 -5.10 8.40
CA GLY A 161 5.53 -3.75 8.78
C GLY A 161 4.72 -2.65 8.10
N ILE A 162 4.41 -2.82 6.80
CA ILE A 162 3.57 -1.87 6.04
C ILE A 162 2.15 -1.86 6.60
N ASP A 163 1.54 -3.01 6.86
CA ASP A 163 0.18 -3.10 7.40
C ASP A 163 0.06 -2.42 8.78
N ALA A 164 1.04 -2.64 9.67
CA ALA A 164 1.10 -1.94 10.94
C ALA A 164 1.26 -0.41 10.75
N TYR A 165 2.09 0.02 9.78
CA TYR A 165 2.25 1.43 9.43
C TYR A 165 0.93 2.05 8.92
N GLU A 166 0.24 1.38 8.00
CA GLU A 166 -1.03 1.86 7.41
C GLU A 166 -2.15 1.97 8.46
N ARG A 167 -2.14 1.09 9.48
CA ARG A 167 -3.04 1.17 10.63
C ARG A 167 -2.66 2.26 11.65
N GLY A 168 -1.53 2.96 11.45
CA GLY A 168 -1.01 3.94 12.40
C GLY A 168 -0.33 3.34 13.64
N ALA A 169 -0.14 2.03 13.69
CA ALA A 169 0.53 1.32 14.78
C ALA A 169 2.07 1.40 14.62
N TYR A 170 2.62 2.62 14.66
CA TYR A 170 4.02 2.88 14.30
C TYR A 170 5.02 2.16 15.21
N TYR A 171 4.72 2.03 16.51
CA TYR A 171 5.58 1.29 17.44
C TYR A 171 5.64 -0.20 17.15
N ASP A 172 4.54 -0.79 16.62
CA ASP A 172 4.50 -2.19 16.19
C ASP A 172 5.16 -2.36 14.82
N ALA A 173 5.02 -1.36 13.94
CA ALA A 173 5.63 -1.36 12.61
C ALA A 173 7.16 -1.38 12.69
N LEU A 174 7.77 -0.61 13.59
CA LEU A 174 9.23 -0.47 13.70
C LEU A 174 9.99 -1.80 13.87
N PRO A 175 9.66 -2.69 14.83
CA PRO A 175 10.34 -3.98 14.97
C PRO A 175 10.08 -4.90 13.77
N ALA A 176 8.89 -4.88 13.16
CA ALA A 176 8.57 -5.65 11.97
C ALA A 176 9.41 -5.19 10.76
N LEU A 177 9.53 -3.88 10.54
CA LEU A 177 10.35 -3.29 9.49
C LEU A 177 11.85 -3.57 9.69
N GLU A 178 12.35 -3.55 10.93
CA GLU A 178 13.73 -3.91 11.22
C GLU A 178 14.01 -5.40 10.94
N HIS A 179 13.05 -6.27 11.25
CA HIS A 179 13.13 -7.69 10.91
C HIS A 179 13.13 -7.90 9.38
N ALA A 180 12.24 -7.19 8.67
CA ALA A 180 12.20 -7.20 7.20
C ALA A 180 13.52 -6.73 6.59
N TYR A 181 14.11 -5.66 7.13
CA TYR A 181 15.42 -5.15 6.69
C TYR A 181 16.52 -6.19 6.79
N ARG A 182 16.63 -6.88 7.94
CA ARG A 182 17.64 -7.93 8.14
C ARG A 182 17.44 -9.10 7.18
N SER A 183 16.21 -9.58 7.04
CA SER A 183 15.90 -10.64 6.08
C SER A 183 16.20 -10.22 4.65
N ALA A 184 15.88 -8.98 4.27
CA ALA A 184 16.19 -8.45 2.95
C ALA A 184 17.71 -8.35 2.69
N ALA A 185 18.49 -8.05 3.73
CA ALA A 185 19.95 -8.04 3.64
C ALA A 185 20.52 -9.46 3.46
N GLU A 186 20.02 -10.44 4.21
CA GLU A 186 20.39 -11.86 4.10
C GLU A 186 20.03 -12.44 2.73
N GLU A 187 18.87 -12.04 2.18
CA GLU A 187 18.37 -12.49 0.88
C GLU A 187 18.94 -11.70 -0.32
N GLY A 188 19.75 -10.65 -0.07
CA GLY A 188 20.29 -9.80 -1.14
C GLY A 188 19.23 -8.97 -1.87
N ARG A 189 18.22 -8.43 -1.16
CA ARG A 189 17.07 -7.67 -1.69
C ARG A 189 17.21 -6.16 -1.40
N PRO A 190 18.05 -5.41 -2.11
CA PRO A 190 18.35 -4.02 -1.76
C PRO A 190 17.13 -3.09 -1.83
N ARG A 191 16.15 -3.38 -2.70
CA ARG A 191 14.92 -2.58 -2.79
C ARG A 191 14.03 -2.76 -1.57
N LEU A 192 13.91 -3.97 -1.03
CA LEU A 192 13.21 -4.18 0.25
C LEU A 192 13.96 -3.56 1.43
N MET A 193 15.30 -3.58 1.42
CA MET A 193 16.09 -2.85 2.41
C MET A 193 15.80 -1.35 2.38
N LEU A 194 15.74 -0.76 1.19
CA LEU A 194 15.35 0.64 1.00
C LEU A 194 13.95 0.91 1.59
N GLN A 195 12.96 0.13 1.18
CA GLN A 195 11.59 0.27 1.64
C GLN A 195 11.48 0.15 3.17
N ALA A 196 12.13 -0.84 3.78
CA ALA A 196 12.11 -1.01 5.23
C ALA A 196 12.67 0.21 5.98
N LYS A 197 13.78 0.79 5.52
CA LYS A 197 14.35 1.99 6.13
C LYS A 197 13.54 3.24 5.84
N LEU A 198 12.97 3.37 4.66
CA LEU A 198 12.05 4.46 4.30
C LEU A 198 10.82 4.45 5.21
N PHE A 199 10.12 3.30 5.33
CA PHE A 199 8.96 3.18 6.19
C PHE A 199 9.29 3.35 7.68
N SER A 200 10.47 2.89 8.13
CA SER A 200 10.93 3.18 9.49
C SER A 200 11.11 4.68 9.72
N GLY A 201 11.71 5.39 8.76
CA GLY A 201 11.81 6.85 8.81
C GLY A 201 10.44 7.51 8.83
N ASN A 202 9.49 7.04 7.99
CA ASN A 202 8.12 7.53 7.98
C ASN A 202 7.39 7.30 9.31
N CYS A 203 7.60 6.15 9.98
CA CYS A 203 7.09 5.92 11.33
C CYS A 203 7.58 7.00 12.30
N TYR A 204 8.90 7.26 12.32
CA TYR A 204 9.47 8.26 13.20
C TYR A 204 9.06 9.69 12.85
N CYS A 205 8.83 9.99 11.55
CA CYS A 205 8.25 11.25 11.10
C CYS A 205 6.85 11.46 11.72
N ASN A 206 5.97 10.45 11.59
CA ASN A 206 4.63 10.50 12.17
C ASN A 206 4.61 10.53 13.71
N LEU A 207 5.66 10.02 14.35
CA LEU A 207 5.85 10.09 15.81
C LEU A 207 6.55 11.38 16.25
N LEU A 208 6.85 12.31 15.36
CA LEU A 208 7.60 13.55 15.59
C LEU A 208 8.99 13.31 16.21
N LYS A 209 9.62 12.18 15.91
CA LYS A 209 10.95 11.78 16.38
C LYS A 209 11.98 12.00 15.27
N PHE A 210 12.27 13.25 14.97
CA PHE A 210 13.01 13.64 13.76
C PHE A 210 14.47 13.18 13.74
N GLU A 211 15.16 13.10 14.88
CA GLU A 211 16.53 12.57 14.94
C GLU A 211 16.57 11.09 14.52
N GLN A 212 15.62 10.28 14.98
CA GLN A 212 15.48 8.88 14.58
C GLN A 212 15.09 8.78 13.11
N MET A 213 14.17 9.61 12.63
CA MET A 213 13.81 9.71 11.22
C MET A 213 15.05 9.93 10.34
N GLU A 214 15.88 10.93 10.65
CA GLU A 214 17.09 11.25 9.90
C GLU A 214 18.08 10.07 9.86
N ARG A 215 18.25 9.34 10.94
CA ARG A 215 19.11 8.15 10.98
C ARG A 215 18.65 7.07 10.00
N HIS A 216 17.35 6.80 9.92
CA HIS A 216 16.79 5.84 8.99
C HIS A 216 16.84 6.34 7.54
N TYR A 217 16.50 7.61 7.31
CA TYR A 217 16.59 8.22 5.98
C TYR A 217 18.02 8.30 5.46
N ALA A 218 19.02 8.48 6.30
CA ALA A 218 20.41 8.45 5.86
C ALA A 218 20.82 7.10 5.27
N VAL A 219 20.29 5.99 5.77
CA VAL A 219 20.49 4.65 5.19
C VAL A 219 19.65 4.49 3.91
N ALA A 220 18.37 4.85 3.98
CA ALA A 220 17.45 4.76 2.85
C ALA A 220 17.94 5.58 1.64
N ARG A 221 18.45 6.78 1.87
CA ARG A 221 19.00 7.68 0.83
C ARG A 221 20.17 7.04 0.09
N ARG A 222 21.12 6.41 0.81
CA ARG A 222 22.24 5.71 0.16
C ARG A 222 21.76 4.56 -0.71
N LEU A 223 20.79 3.79 -0.24
CA LEU A 223 20.18 2.71 -1.01
C LEU A 223 19.40 3.26 -2.23
N ALA A 224 18.63 4.32 -2.04
CA ALA A 224 17.86 4.95 -3.12
C ALA A 224 18.79 5.52 -4.22
N GLN A 225 19.90 6.16 -3.85
CA GLN A 225 20.90 6.64 -4.80
C GLN A 225 21.53 5.49 -5.60
N ALA A 226 21.91 4.39 -4.92
CA ALA A 226 22.48 3.22 -5.57
C ALA A 226 21.50 2.52 -6.53
N LEU A 227 20.18 2.58 -6.24
CA LEU A 227 19.12 1.98 -7.03
C LEU A 227 18.49 2.93 -8.06
N GLY A 228 18.91 4.20 -8.12
CA GLY A 228 18.28 5.21 -8.97
C GLY A 228 16.81 5.51 -8.60
N ALA A 229 16.42 5.32 -7.34
CA ALA A 229 15.04 5.46 -6.87
C ALA A 229 14.71 6.95 -6.57
N ALA A 230 14.56 7.76 -7.62
CA ALA A 230 14.37 9.20 -7.53
C ALA A 230 13.09 9.60 -6.76
N GLN A 231 12.00 8.84 -6.91
CA GLN A 231 10.75 9.09 -6.19
C GLN A 231 10.89 8.91 -4.68
N ASP A 232 11.63 7.87 -4.24
CA ASP A 232 11.89 7.64 -2.82
C ASP A 232 12.77 8.74 -2.22
N LEU A 233 13.74 9.26 -3.00
CA LEU A 233 14.55 10.42 -2.60
C LEU A 233 13.69 11.67 -2.41
N ALA A 234 12.84 11.99 -3.37
CA ALA A 234 11.94 13.15 -3.29
C ALA A 234 10.98 13.06 -2.10
N ALA A 235 10.43 11.87 -1.82
CA ALA A 235 9.57 11.63 -0.67
C ALA A 235 10.29 11.88 0.68
N MET A 236 11.54 11.42 0.81
CA MET A 236 12.35 11.69 2.00
C MET A 236 12.63 13.18 2.19
N GLU A 237 13.02 13.88 1.11
CA GLU A 237 13.28 15.32 1.14
C GLU A 237 12.03 16.12 1.55
N TYR A 238 10.87 15.75 1.02
CA TYR A 238 9.59 16.36 1.41
C TYR A 238 9.28 16.15 2.89
N ASN A 239 9.44 14.94 3.42
CA ASN A 239 9.18 14.62 4.82
C ASN A 239 10.16 15.35 5.75
N GLU A 240 11.45 15.45 5.37
CA GLU A 240 12.43 16.24 6.11
C GLU A 240 12.05 17.72 6.14
N ALA A 241 11.68 18.30 5.00
CA ALA A 241 11.25 19.70 4.93
C ALA A 241 9.97 19.95 5.76
N SER A 242 9.04 19.00 5.77
CA SER A 242 7.85 19.03 6.64
C SER A 242 8.23 19.02 8.12
N SER A 243 9.24 18.23 8.52
CA SER A 243 9.72 18.18 9.90
C SER A 243 10.34 19.51 10.35
N TRP A 244 10.98 20.27 9.45
CA TRP A 244 11.47 21.62 9.79
C TRP A 244 10.34 22.59 10.12
N VAL A 245 9.17 22.48 9.46
CA VAL A 245 7.98 23.27 9.84
C VAL A 245 7.56 22.97 11.27
N GLU A 246 7.55 21.70 11.65
CA GLU A 246 7.16 21.25 12.99
C GLU A 246 8.18 21.62 14.09
N CYS A 247 9.47 21.63 13.73
CA CYS A 247 10.53 22.09 14.62
C CYS A 247 10.64 23.63 14.70
N GLY A 248 9.88 24.39 13.88
CA GLY A 248 9.94 25.85 13.86
C GLY A 248 11.07 26.44 13.02
N ASP A 249 11.81 25.63 12.24
CA ASP A 249 12.81 26.09 11.27
C ASP A 249 12.12 26.54 9.97
N TYR A 250 11.25 27.53 10.11
CA TYR A 250 10.41 28.01 9.02
C TYR A 250 11.21 28.60 7.85
N ALA A 251 12.36 29.22 8.12
CA ALA A 251 13.18 29.80 7.07
C ALA A 251 13.80 28.74 6.16
N ARG A 252 14.23 27.63 6.71
CA ARG A 252 14.76 26.49 5.95
C ARG A 252 13.66 25.79 5.16
N ALA A 253 12.50 25.57 5.78
CA ALA A 253 11.33 24.95 5.15
C ALA A 253 10.78 25.82 4.02
N GLU A 254 10.66 27.15 4.24
CA GLU A 254 10.20 28.10 3.24
C GLU A 254 11.05 28.04 1.97
N LYS A 255 12.37 28.08 2.11
CA LYS A 255 13.30 27.98 1.00
C LYS A 255 13.10 26.69 0.18
N PHE A 256 12.85 25.57 0.83
CA PHE A 256 12.60 24.31 0.16
C PHE A 256 11.27 24.33 -0.60
N PHE A 257 10.16 24.69 0.07
CA PHE A 257 8.84 24.66 -0.54
C PHE A 257 8.66 25.76 -1.62
N ALA A 258 9.36 26.88 -1.52
CA ALA A 258 9.35 27.93 -2.54
C ALA A 258 10.10 27.54 -3.82
N ALA A 259 11.00 26.54 -3.76
CA ALA A 259 11.79 26.10 -4.91
C ALA A 259 11.02 25.19 -5.89
N PHE A 260 9.84 24.73 -5.55
CA PHE A 260 9.03 23.90 -6.45
C PHE A 260 8.51 24.73 -7.62
N GLU A 261 8.84 24.32 -8.84
CA GLU A 261 8.32 24.97 -10.07
C GLU A 261 6.81 24.73 -10.22
N GLN A 262 6.37 23.51 -9.92
CA GLN A 262 4.97 23.09 -9.98
C GLN A 262 4.54 22.51 -8.62
N PRO A 263 4.34 23.35 -7.59
CA PRO A 263 3.95 22.88 -6.28
C PRO A 263 2.51 22.37 -6.28
N GLY A 264 2.29 21.25 -5.60
CA GLY A 264 0.95 20.76 -5.28
C GLY A 264 0.32 21.49 -4.10
N VAL A 265 -0.87 21.05 -3.73
CA VAL A 265 -1.66 21.66 -2.64
C VAL A 265 -0.90 21.64 -1.32
N MET A 266 -0.22 20.53 -0.99
CA MET A 266 0.45 20.37 0.30
C MET A 266 1.75 21.14 0.41
N GLU A 267 2.51 21.31 -0.70
CA GLU A 267 3.67 22.19 -0.75
C GLU A 267 3.24 23.66 -0.54
N LEU A 268 2.16 24.07 -1.19
CA LEU A 268 1.61 25.44 -1.01
C LEU A 268 1.05 25.66 0.40
N HIS A 269 0.43 24.64 0.99
CA HIS A 269 -0.02 24.69 2.39
C HIS A 269 1.16 24.91 3.35
N LYS A 270 2.23 24.10 3.22
CA LYS A 270 3.42 24.23 4.05
C LYS A 270 4.13 25.57 3.83
N LEU A 271 4.20 26.04 2.57
CA LEU A 271 4.76 27.34 2.22
C LEU A 271 3.98 28.49 2.88
N ALA A 272 2.64 28.42 2.86
CA ALA A 272 1.79 29.42 3.51
C ALA A 272 2.03 29.49 5.02
N ILE A 273 2.15 28.35 5.69
CA ILE A 273 2.46 28.28 7.13
C ILE A 273 3.83 28.90 7.42
N CYS A 274 4.86 28.55 6.63
CA CYS A 274 6.20 29.12 6.81
C CYS A 274 6.16 30.65 6.70
N ARG A 275 5.50 31.20 5.68
CA ARG A 275 5.37 32.64 5.46
C ARG A 275 4.55 33.33 6.54
N GLU A 276 3.45 32.74 7.01
CA GLU A 276 2.71 33.24 8.19
C GLU A 276 3.66 33.39 9.38
N LYS A 277 4.45 32.36 9.69
CA LYS A 277 5.36 32.34 10.84
C LYS A 277 6.58 33.27 10.70
N LEU A 278 6.99 33.55 9.46
CA LEU A 278 8.08 34.47 9.15
C LEU A 278 7.59 35.95 9.06
N GLY A 279 6.29 36.20 9.26
CA GLY A 279 5.73 37.56 9.23
C GLY A 279 5.50 38.11 7.81
N ASP A 280 5.31 37.23 6.83
CA ASP A 280 4.93 37.55 5.45
C ASP A 280 3.47 37.12 5.16
N PRO A 281 2.46 37.83 5.68
CA PRO A 281 1.07 37.50 5.44
C PRO A 281 0.67 37.59 3.96
N ALA A 282 1.26 38.52 3.21
CA ALA A 282 0.96 38.69 1.79
C ALA A 282 1.45 37.49 0.98
N GLY A 283 2.67 37.03 1.25
CA GLY A 283 3.22 35.84 0.63
C GLY A 283 2.47 34.56 1.04
N ALA A 284 1.99 34.47 2.28
CA ALA A 284 1.16 33.35 2.75
C ALA A 284 -0.18 33.32 1.98
N LEU A 285 -0.89 34.44 1.86
CA LEU A 285 -2.14 34.51 1.08
C LEU A 285 -1.92 34.19 -0.39
N ALA A 286 -0.83 34.67 -1.00
CA ALA A 286 -0.50 34.33 -2.38
C ALA A 286 -0.30 32.81 -2.60
N ALA A 287 0.31 32.11 -1.65
CA ALA A 287 0.44 30.66 -1.71
C ALA A 287 -0.92 29.97 -1.58
N LEU A 288 -1.78 30.45 -0.68
CA LEU A 288 -3.14 29.91 -0.50
C LEU A 288 -4.04 30.17 -1.72
N ASP A 289 -3.90 31.33 -2.36
CA ASP A 289 -4.65 31.65 -3.59
C ASP A 289 -4.21 30.77 -4.77
N ARG A 290 -2.92 30.43 -4.86
CA ARG A 290 -2.43 29.48 -5.86
C ARG A 290 -2.98 28.06 -5.62
N ALA A 291 -3.17 27.65 -4.36
CA ALA A 291 -3.72 26.35 -4.01
C ALA A 291 -5.25 26.26 -4.17
N ALA A 292 -5.93 27.41 -4.21
CA ALA A 292 -7.39 27.47 -4.29
C ALA A 292 -7.92 26.78 -5.56
N GLY A 293 -8.84 25.83 -5.39
CA GLY A 293 -9.44 25.06 -6.48
C GLY A 293 -8.56 23.96 -7.09
N MET A 294 -7.34 23.76 -6.57
CA MET A 294 -6.52 22.61 -6.99
C MET A 294 -7.11 21.31 -6.45
N GLN A 295 -7.09 20.29 -7.29
CA GLN A 295 -7.46 18.93 -6.85
C GLN A 295 -6.27 18.29 -6.13
N SER A 296 -6.57 17.48 -5.12
CA SER A 296 -5.60 16.69 -4.37
C SER A 296 -6.06 15.25 -4.28
N ASP A 297 -5.22 14.33 -4.71
CA ASP A 297 -5.48 12.90 -4.55
C ASP A 297 -5.28 12.49 -3.10
N TYR A 298 -4.26 13.07 -2.44
CA TYR A 298 -3.95 12.80 -1.06
C TYR A 298 -3.26 13.98 -0.36
N PRO A 299 -3.79 14.49 0.77
CA PRO A 299 -5.11 14.12 1.32
C PRO A 299 -6.25 14.48 0.36
N PRO A 300 -7.45 13.87 0.50
CA PRO A 300 -8.61 14.19 -0.34
C PRO A 300 -8.88 15.71 -0.39
N THR A 301 -9.30 16.20 -1.55
CA THR A 301 -9.48 17.65 -1.82
C THR A 301 -10.26 18.36 -0.71
N GLU A 302 -11.35 17.79 -0.23
CA GLU A 302 -12.16 18.38 0.86
C GLU A 302 -11.35 18.59 2.16
N LEU A 303 -10.44 17.66 2.49
CA LEU A 303 -9.63 17.77 3.70
C LEU A 303 -8.46 18.74 3.49
N SER A 304 -7.85 18.78 2.32
CA SER A 304 -6.82 19.76 1.99
C SER A 304 -7.37 21.20 1.96
N GLU A 305 -8.59 21.40 1.44
CA GLU A 305 -9.28 22.69 1.50
C GLU A 305 -9.50 23.18 2.93
N ARG A 306 -9.87 22.29 3.85
CA ARG A 306 -9.99 22.62 5.28
C ARG A 306 -8.65 23.04 5.88
N MET A 307 -7.55 22.38 5.52
CA MET A 307 -6.20 22.75 5.96
C MET A 307 -5.81 24.14 5.45
N LEU A 308 -6.06 24.44 4.18
CA LEU A 308 -5.83 25.76 3.59
C LEU A 308 -6.67 26.85 4.26
N ALA A 309 -7.97 26.57 4.52
CA ALA A 309 -8.89 27.51 5.18
C ALA A 309 -8.46 27.83 6.61
N LEU A 310 -7.92 26.87 7.37
CA LEU A 310 -7.37 27.11 8.70
C LEU A 310 -6.20 28.10 8.66
N VAL A 311 -5.27 27.92 7.73
CA VAL A 311 -4.13 28.86 7.57
C VAL A 311 -4.63 30.23 7.11
N ARG A 312 -5.58 30.29 6.18
CA ARG A 312 -6.16 31.55 5.69
C ARG A 312 -6.76 32.36 6.83
N LEU A 313 -7.61 31.74 7.66
CA LEU A 313 -8.22 32.42 8.81
C LEU A 313 -7.17 32.94 9.80
N ARG A 314 -6.07 32.24 10.01
CA ARG A 314 -4.95 32.70 10.86
C ARG A 314 -4.25 33.91 10.28
N VAL A 315 -4.08 33.96 8.96
CA VAL A 315 -3.39 35.05 8.28
C VAL A 315 -4.26 36.30 8.17
N GLU A 316 -5.55 36.11 7.83
CA GLU A 316 -6.50 37.23 7.63
C GLU A 316 -6.97 37.86 8.95
N HIS A 317 -6.97 37.09 10.03
CA HIS A 317 -7.48 37.54 11.32
C HIS A 317 -6.40 37.40 12.41
N PRO A 318 -5.66 38.47 12.75
CA PRO A 318 -4.65 38.39 13.83
C PRO A 318 -5.20 37.90 15.18
N ASP A 319 -6.49 38.13 15.45
CA ASP A 319 -7.20 37.64 16.63
C ASP A 319 -7.93 36.30 16.41
N TYR A 320 -7.45 35.45 15.47
CA TYR A 320 -8.10 34.19 15.10
C TYR A 320 -8.46 33.29 16.29
N LEU A 321 -7.67 33.33 17.37
CA LEU A 321 -7.97 32.62 18.60
C LEU A 321 -9.26 33.04 19.29
N ARG A 322 -9.82 34.24 18.96
CA ARG A 322 -11.12 34.68 19.47
C ARG A 322 -12.25 34.42 18.48
N SER A 323 -11.95 33.91 17.31
CA SER A 323 -12.92 33.64 16.24
C SER A 323 -13.64 32.32 16.47
N GLU A 324 -14.95 32.36 16.71
CA GLU A 324 -15.76 31.14 16.79
C GLU A 324 -15.74 30.35 15.47
N ALA A 325 -15.63 31.04 14.32
CA ALA A 325 -15.55 30.38 13.02
C ALA A 325 -14.26 29.57 12.88
N TYR A 326 -13.11 30.13 13.31
CA TYR A 326 -11.85 29.43 13.33
C TYR A 326 -11.91 28.21 14.27
N GLY A 327 -12.38 28.39 15.48
CA GLY A 327 -12.46 27.30 16.47
C GLY A 327 -13.35 26.15 16.01
N ARG A 328 -14.53 26.46 15.42
CA ARG A 328 -15.42 25.44 14.85
C ARG A 328 -14.74 24.69 13.71
N LEU A 329 -14.18 25.40 12.74
CA LEU A 329 -13.47 24.77 11.62
C LEU A 329 -12.31 23.91 12.11
N LEU A 330 -11.51 24.39 13.08
CA LEU A 330 -10.36 23.68 13.62
C LEU A 330 -10.78 22.36 14.30
N LEU A 331 -11.75 22.41 15.21
CA LEU A 331 -12.18 21.23 15.97
C LEU A 331 -12.86 20.19 15.08
N GLU A 332 -13.71 20.62 14.14
CA GLU A 332 -14.33 19.72 13.16
C GLU A 332 -13.28 19.08 12.25
N SER A 333 -12.33 19.88 11.76
CA SER A 333 -11.26 19.39 10.89
C SER A 333 -10.33 18.42 11.62
N PHE A 334 -9.96 18.72 12.85
CA PHE A 334 -9.13 17.86 13.67
C PHE A 334 -9.79 16.50 13.95
N ALA A 335 -11.09 16.47 14.23
CA ALA A 335 -11.86 15.23 14.41
C ALA A 335 -11.84 14.37 13.12
N ARG A 336 -11.97 15.02 11.95
CA ARG A 336 -11.88 14.34 10.65
C ARG A 336 -10.47 13.84 10.35
N PHE A 337 -9.44 14.66 10.60
CA PHE A 337 -8.05 14.26 10.38
C PHE A 337 -7.69 13.01 11.20
N ARG A 338 -8.14 12.93 12.46
CA ARG A 338 -7.95 11.74 13.31
C ARG A 338 -8.62 10.48 12.78
N LYS A 339 -9.74 10.61 12.08
CA LYS A 339 -10.55 9.50 11.59
C LYS A 339 -10.16 9.05 10.17
N GLU A 340 -9.81 10.01 9.31
CA GLU A 340 -9.76 9.81 7.87
C GLU A 340 -8.34 9.85 7.29
N LEU A 341 -7.35 10.33 8.07
CA LEU A 341 -5.97 10.49 7.63
C LEU A 341 -5.00 9.76 8.59
N PRO A 342 -3.77 9.46 8.13
CA PRO A 342 -2.69 9.02 9.01
C PRO A 342 -2.50 9.96 10.19
N SER A 343 -2.10 9.41 11.34
CA SER A 343 -2.01 10.14 12.60
C SER A 343 -1.10 11.38 12.55
N GLY A 344 -0.10 11.40 11.68
CA GLY A 344 0.77 12.57 11.46
C GLY A 344 0.01 13.84 11.14
N TYR A 345 -1.11 13.77 10.41
CA TYR A 345 -1.94 14.95 10.13
C TYR A 345 -2.61 15.51 11.38
N ALA A 346 -3.11 14.64 12.24
CA ALA A 346 -3.68 15.06 13.51
C ALA A 346 -2.60 15.60 14.45
N LEU A 347 -1.47 14.90 14.56
CA LEU A 347 -0.32 15.35 15.39
C LEU A 347 0.18 16.72 14.94
N PHE A 348 0.27 16.97 13.63
CA PHE A 348 0.67 18.27 13.07
C PHE A 348 -0.28 19.42 13.49
N HIS A 349 -1.60 19.17 13.52
CA HIS A 349 -2.59 20.18 13.87
C HIS A 349 -2.91 20.27 15.38
N ARG A 350 -2.48 19.28 16.17
CA ARG A 350 -2.74 19.24 17.61
C ARG A 350 -2.26 20.48 18.38
N PRO A 351 -1.06 21.06 18.09
CA PRO A 351 -0.64 22.31 18.74
C PRO A 351 -1.63 23.46 18.53
N TRP A 352 -2.29 23.53 17.36
CA TRP A 352 -3.28 24.58 17.08
C TRP A 352 -4.55 24.37 17.90
N VAL A 353 -4.99 23.12 18.09
CA VAL A 353 -6.12 22.78 18.95
C VAL A 353 -5.79 23.11 20.41
N LEU A 354 -4.60 22.77 20.89
CA LEU A 354 -4.14 23.10 22.24
C LEU A 354 -4.10 24.62 22.46
N GLU A 355 -3.54 25.39 21.51
CA GLU A 355 -3.48 26.85 21.56
C GLU A 355 -4.89 27.43 21.69
N TRP A 356 -5.86 26.93 20.89
CA TRP A 356 -7.24 27.38 20.92
C TRP A 356 -7.95 27.04 22.24
N LEU A 357 -7.82 25.81 22.72
CA LEU A 357 -8.39 25.35 23.99
C LEU A 357 -7.87 26.16 25.18
N LEU A 358 -6.55 26.44 25.22
CA LEU A 358 -5.92 27.25 26.26
C LEU A 358 -6.42 28.71 26.22
N ALA A 359 -6.54 29.30 25.03
CA ALA A 359 -7.08 30.65 24.86
C ALA A 359 -8.51 30.77 25.38
N HIS A 360 -9.30 29.69 25.31
CA HIS A 360 -10.68 29.60 25.80
C HIS A 360 -10.81 29.02 27.21
N ARG A 361 -9.69 28.85 27.94
CA ARG A 361 -9.63 28.27 29.31
C ARG A 361 -10.25 26.89 29.44
N GLN A 362 -10.27 26.11 28.35
CA GLN A 362 -10.74 24.72 28.31
C GLN A 362 -9.59 23.78 28.71
N TYR A 363 -9.12 23.93 29.96
CA TYR A 363 -7.93 23.22 30.47
C TYR A 363 -8.11 21.72 30.60
N LYS A 364 -9.34 21.28 30.87
CA LYS A 364 -9.67 19.85 31.00
C LYS A 364 -9.52 19.12 29.65
N GLU A 365 -10.06 19.73 28.63
CA GLU A 365 -10.00 19.22 27.25
C GLU A 365 -8.56 19.26 26.72
N ALA A 366 -7.83 20.33 27.00
CA ALA A 366 -6.42 20.46 26.65
C ALA A 366 -5.56 19.37 27.35
N TYR A 367 -5.82 19.12 28.65
CA TYR A 367 -5.13 18.06 29.39
C TYR A 367 -5.46 16.67 28.84
N ALA A 368 -6.75 16.40 28.54
CA ALA A 368 -7.17 15.13 27.95
C ALA A 368 -6.45 14.87 26.62
N LEU A 369 -6.36 15.90 25.75
CA LEU A 369 -5.67 15.81 24.46
C LEU A 369 -4.17 15.54 24.63
N LEU A 370 -3.53 16.07 25.67
CA LEU A 370 -2.11 15.80 25.98
C LEU A 370 -1.90 14.41 26.59
N ALA A 371 -2.87 13.90 27.33
CA ALA A 371 -2.76 12.60 28.01
C ALA A 371 -2.91 11.41 27.04
N GLU A 372 -3.54 11.60 25.88
CA GLU A 372 -3.69 10.56 24.85
C GLU A 372 -2.36 10.02 24.31
N ASP A 373 -1.24 10.75 24.47
CA ASP A 373 0.07 10.33 23.98
C ASP A 373 0.85 9.38 24.94
N ASN A 374 0.38 9.21 26.15
CA ASN A 374 1.08 8.44 27.18
C ASN A 374 0.50 7.02 27.36
N GLY A 375 -0.39 6.58 26.50
CA GLY A 375 -0.95 5.23 26.43
C GLY A 375 -0.56 4.55 25.12
#